data_c7d9ec626575a4fbd271e96995d44076
#
_entry.id   c7d9ec626575a4fbd271e96995d44076
#
_cell.length_a   1.000
_cell.length_b   1.000
_cell.length_c   1.000
_cell.angle_alpha   90.00
_cell.angle_beta   90.00
_cell.angle_gamma   90.00
#
_symmetry.space_group_name_H-M   'P 1'
#
loop_
_entity.id
_entity.type
_entity.pdbx_description
1 polymer ?
#
loop_
_entity_poly.entity_id
_entity_poly.type
_entity_poly.pdbx_seq_one_letter_code
_entity_poly.pdbx_strand_id
1 'polypeptide(L)'
;MAPARRLVPDPEFHTSAFIEDLLSGQVVETPAGKHFETEKLYASHQRHGSYEISDLHELPPDLLTALSDGAIADSHPTQWAFLDTETTGLAGGSGTYAFLIGVGWIGPEGFRVRQFFMRDYDEEPSALHALNELLARFTVLITYNGRSYDQPLLETRFTMNRARTPFSRMEHLDLLYGARRLFKLRLDNCRLVNLENQILGIERHGDVPGEMIPYLYFEYLRSRKAYRLAPVFHHNVLDIVSLACLTGVIPEAFRDPENLRARHGMDLVGMARWLRMSDRLEEALRMMRRAVDLGLPDRHLFRTLFDAGSIEKKLGLEHAALATFTDLTLSPNPFRAKAYEELAKHYEHRERNFAMALECVRAARRTEDSETLANRQARLEKKRQTAPRLLVPQALSPALTRSPSPEPEHPDSDVSNDAPKHPDKP
;
A
#
# COMPACT_ATOMS: atom_id res chain seq x y z
N MET A 1 13.01 -17.56 -46.04
CA MET A 1 11.74 -16.85 -46.34
C MET A 1 10.60 -17.63 -45.70
N ALA A 2 10.08 -17.16 -44.62
CA ALA A 2 8.90 -17.74 -43.97
C ALA A 2 7.63 -17.28 -44.70
N PRO A 3 6.61 -18.15 -44.90
CA PRO A 3 5.41 -17.78 -45.61
C PRO A 3 4.59 -16.79 -44.79
N ALA A 4 4.15 -15.72 -45.46
CA ALA A 4 3.22 -14.72 -44.90
C ALA A 4 1.93 -15.41 -44.42
N ARG A 5 1.63 -15.27 -43.11
CA ARG A 5 0.31 -15.62 -42.54
C ARG A 5 -0.75 -14.81 -43.29
N ARG A 6 -1.57 -15.48 -44.05
CA ARG A 6 -2.84 -14.90 -44.54
C ARG A 6 -3.63 -14.46 -43.33
N LEU A 7 -3.90 -13.16 -43.23
CA LEU A 7 -4.94 -12.62 -42.35
C LEU A 7 -6.26 -13.26 -42.79
N VAL A 8 -6.84 -14.05 -41.90
CA VAL A 8 -8.22 -14.53 -42.05
C VAL A 8 -9.08 -13.26 -42.07
N PRO A 9 -9.97 -13.06 -43.09
CA PRO A 9 -10.88 -11.94 -43.03
C PRO A 9 -11.78 -12.10 -41.81
N ASP A 10 -11.90 -11.02 -41.03
CA ASP A 10 -12.83 -10.94 -39.91
C ASP A 10 -14.23 -11.39 -40.41
N PRO A 11 -14.97 -12.22 -39.65
CA PRO A 11 -16.36 -12.53 -39.98
C PRO A 11 -17.09 -11.19 -40.11
N GLU A 12 -17.94 -11.08 -41.10
CA GLU A 12 -18.80 -9.93 -41.39
C GLU A 12 -19.61 -9.56 -40.14
N PHE A 13 -19.00 -8.77 -39.26
CA PHE A 13 -19.72 -8.14 -38.14
C PHE A 13 -20.72 -7.16 -38.74
N HIS A 14 -21.97 -7.38 -38.46
CA HIS A 14 -23.09 -6.52 -38.86
C HIS A 14 -22.74 -5.06 -38.63
N THR A 15 -22.58 -4.31 -39.69
CA THR A 15 -22.01 -2.95 -39.73
C THR A 15 -22.93 -1.88 -39.15
N SER A 16 -24.04 -2.25 -38.49
CA SER A 16 -25.07 -1.35 -37.96
C SER A 16 -25.65 -1.79 -36.60
N ALA A 17 -24.81 -2.35 -35.70
CA ALA A 17 -25.32 -2.68 -34.38
C ALA A 17 -25.37 -1.40 -33.50
N PHE A 18 -26.56 -1.07 -33.02
CA PHE A 18 -26.75 -0.09 -31.97
C PHE A 18 -26.25 -0.66 -30.64
N ILE A 19 -26.01 0.22 -29.65
CA ILE A 19 -25.50 -0.21 -28.33
C ILE A 19 -26.48 -1.19 -27.65
N GLU A 20 -27.77 -0.97 -27.87
CA GLU A 20 -28.89 -1.79 -27.38
C GLU A 20 -28.91 -3.19 -27.98
N ASP A 21 -28.33 -3.39 -29.15
CA ASP A 21 -28.25 -4.70 -29.82
C ASP A 21 -27.06 -5.53 -29.32
N LEU A 22 -26.03 -4.86 -28.78
CA LEU A 22 -24.76 -5.49 -28.36
C LEU A 22 -24.67 -5.75 -26.87
N LEU A 23 -25.38 -4.93 -26.08
CA LEU A 23 -25.30 -4.99 -24.60
C LEU A 23 -26.69 -5.30 -24.03
N SER A 24 -26.70 -6.17 -23.03
CA SER A 24 -27.91 -6.39 -22.23
C SER A 24 -28.14 -5.17 -21.35
N GLY A 25 -29.14 -4.37 -21.70
CA GLY A 25 -29.46 -3.12 -21.01
C GLY A 25 -30.83 -2.61 -21.45
N GLN A 26 -31.17 -1.40 -20.99
CA GLN A 26 -32.47 -0.77 -21.31
C GLN A 26 -32.32 0.75 -21.45
N VAL A 27 -33.19 1.32 -22.25
CA VAL A 27 -33.37 2.78 -22.29
C VAL A 27 -34.27 3.16 -21.11
N VAL A 28 -33.75 4.02 -20.22
CA VAL A 28 -34.48 4.49 -19.04
C VAL A 28 -34.95 5.92 -19.30
N GLU A 29 -36.22 6.18 -19.01
CA GLU A 29 -36.83 7.50 -19.07
C GLU A 29 -36.90 8.11 -17.66
N THR A 30 -36.46 9.34 -17.54
CA THR A 30 -36.48 10.15 -16.31
C THR A 30 -37.21 11.48 -16.56
N PRO A 31 -37.55 12.25 -15.55
CA PRO A 31 -38.08 13.62 -15.76
C PRO A 31 -37.14 14.55 -16.52
N ALA A 32 -35.84 14.19 -16.62
CA ALA A 32 -34.80 14.98 -17.30
C ALA A 32 -34.47 14.45 -18.72
N GLY A 33 -35.20 13.48 -19.24
CA GLY A 33 -34.97 12.88 -20.56
C GLY A 33 -34.79 11.36 -20.49
N LYS A 34 -33.99 10.83 -21.40
CA LYS A 34 -33.70 9.40 -21.47
C LYS A 34 -32.19 9.13 -21.57
N HIS A 35 -31.76 7.94 -21.20
CA HIS A 35 -30.38 7.45 -21.37
C HIS A 35 -30.38 5.92 -21.41
N PHE A 36 -29.23 5.32 -21.65
CA PHE A 36 -29.10 3.85 -21.67
C PHE A 36 -28.45 3.36 -20.38
N GLU A 37 -29.02 2.31 -19.76
CA GLU A 37 -28.46 1.67 -18.58
C GLU A 37 -28.17 0.20 -18.84
N THR A 38 -27.06 -0.28 -18.25
CA THR A 38 -26.77 -1.70 -18.07
C THR A 38 -26.68 -2.03 -16.60
N GLU A 39 -26.99 -3.27 -16.22
CA GLU A 39 -26.73 -3.78 -14.87
C GLU A 39 -26.14 -5.18 -14.94
N LYS A 40 -25.09 -5.43 -14.16
CA LYS A 40 -24.43 -6.72 -14.04
C LYS A 40 -24.33 -7.14 -12.59
N LEU A 41 -24.70 -8.40 -12.30
CA LEU A 41 -24.55 -9.02 -10.99
C LEU A 41 -23.33 -9.96 -11.00
N TYR A 42 -22.47 -9.77 -10.04
CA TYR A 42 -21.44 -10.72 -9.63
C TYR A 42 -21.96 -11.47 -8.41
N ALA A 43 -22.42 -12.69 -8.61
CA ALA A 43 -23.01 -13.50 -7.55
C ALA A 43 -21.97 -13.83 -6.47
N SER A 44 -22.41 -14.03 -5.22
CA SER A 44 -21.54 -14.25 -4.06
C SER A 44 -20.53 -15.38 -4.26
N HIS A 45 -20.87 -16.45 -4.97
CA HIS A 45 -19.97 -17.58 -5.23
C HIS A 45 -18.92 -17.33 -6.33
N GLN A 46 -18.96 -16.18 -7.00
CA GLN A 46 -18.00 -15.84 -8.05
C GLN A 46 -16.70 -15.33 -7.44
N ARG A 47 -15.62 -15.48 -8.19
CA ARG A 47 -14.30 -14.94 -7.85
C ARG A 47 -13.88 -13.86 -8.82
N HIS A 48 -13.15 -12.87 -8.28
CA HIS A 48 -12.45 -11.88 -9.05
C HIS A 48 -10.96 -11.94 -8.70
N GLY A 49 -10.18 -12.63 -9.52
CA GLY A 49 -8.82 -13.02 -9.17
C GLY A 49 -8.76 -13.91 -7.94
N SER A 50 -7.96 -13.53 -6.96
CA SER A 50 -7.82 -14.23 -5.68
C SER A 50 -8.93 -13.93 -4.67
N TYR A 51 -9.83 -12.96 -4.95
CA TYR A 51 -10.86 -12.49 -4.03
C TYR A 51 -12.22 -13.14 -4.34
N GLU A 52 -12.96 -13.55 -3.32
CA GLU A 52 -14.33 -14.06 -3.44
C GLU A 52 -15.34 -12.93 -3.24
N ILE A 53 -16.36 -12.86 -4.07
CA ILE A 53 -17.38 -11.79 -3.95
C ILE A 53 -18.15 -11.89 -2.63
N SER A 54 -18.30 -13.11 -2.08
CA SER A 54 -18.88 -13.32 -0.75
C SER A 54 -18.16 -12.55 0.36
N ASP A 55 -16.82 -12.42 0.25
CA ASP A 55 -16.01 -11.76 1.29
C ASP A 55 -16.35 -10.27 1.44
N LEU A 56 -16.93 -9.65 0.39
CA LEU A 56 -17.42 -8.27 0.46
C LEU A 56 -18.56 -8.08 1.47
N HIS A 57 -19.35 -9.12 1.73
CA HIS A 57 -20.44 -9.07 2.71
C HIS A 57 -19.94 -9.14 4.16
N GLU A 58 -18.76 -9.71 4.36
CA GLU A 58 -18.16 -9.95 5.67
C GLU A 58 -17.22 -8.80 6.11
N LEU A 59 -17.09 -7.76 5.27
CA LEU A 59 -16.25 -6.62 5.59
C LEU A 59 -16.74 -5.92 6.86
N PRO A 60 -15.84 -5.63 7.83
CA PRO A 60 -16.23 -5.02 9.09
C PRO A 60 -16.65 -3.55 8.90
N PRO A 61 -17.61 -3.05 9.70
CA PRO A 61 -18.10 -1.66 9.58
C PRO A 61 -17.01 -0.60 9.83
N ASP A 62 -16.02 -0.92 10.65
CA ASP A 62 -14.88 -0.03 10.98
C ASP A 62 -13.73 -0.08 9.95
N LEU A 63 -13.88 -0.85 8.87
CA LEU A 63 -12.83 -1.10 7.90
C LEU A 63 -12.19 0.18 7.33
N LEU A 64 -12.99 1.18 7.05
CA LEU A 64 -12.54 2.41 6.39
C LEU A 64 -11.96 3.45 7.34
N THR A 65 -12.24 3.31 8.64
CA THR A 65 -11.95 4.33 9.66
C THR A 65 -10.45 4.63 9.77
N ALA A 66 -9.61 3.61 9.84
CA ALA A 66 -8.16 3.80 10.00
C ALA A 66 -7.53 4.46 8.77
N LEU A 67 -7.93 4.06 7.56
CA LEU A 67 -7.38 4.62 6.32
C LEU A 67 -7.84 6.05 6.05
N SER A 68 -9.03 6.41 6.54
CA SER A 68 -9.59 7.77 6.43
C SER A 68 -9.14 8.70 7.56
N ASP A 69 -8.23 8.27 8.43
CA ASP A 69 -7.79 9.01 9.63
C ASP A 69 -9.00 9.41 10.52
N GLY A 70 -10.02 8.54 10.60
CA GLY A 70 -11.24 8.73 11.39
C GLY A 70 -12.32 9.60 10.71
N ALA A 71 -12.12 10.08 9.49
CA ALA A 71 -13.11 10.89 8.78
C ALA A 71 -14.35 10.09 8.39
N ILE A 72 -14.19 8.80 8.07
CA ILE A 72 -15.30 7.89 7.82
C ILE A 72 -15.56 7.09 9.10
N ALA A 73 -16.71 7.33 9.71
CA ALA A 73 -17.19 6.58 10.86
C ALA A 73 -17.55 5.13 10.45
N ASP A 74 -17.84 4.29 11.45
CA ASP A 74 -18.32 2.94 11.21
C ASP A 74 -19.55 2.97 10.29
N SER A 75 -19.47 2.26 9.18
CA SER A 75 -20.51 2.20 8.18
C SER A 75 -20.63 0.80 7.61
N HIS A 76 -21.86 0.28 7.49
CA HIS A 76 -22.07 -1.05 6.93
C HIS A 76 -21.69 -1.08 5.45
N PRO A 77 -21.00 -2.13 4.94
CA PRO A 77 -20.58 -2.23 3.55
C PRO A 77 -21.68 -2.03 2.50
N THR A 78 -22.92 -2.37 2.83
CA THR A 78 -24.09 -2.11 1.95
C THR A 78 -24.43 -0.62 1.79
N GLN A 79 -23.79 0.28 2.56
CA GLN A 79 -23.95 1.73 2.45
C GLN A 79 -22.83 2.37 1.61
N TRP A 80 -21.95 1.55 1.01
CA TRP A 80 -20.84 2.01 0.20
C TRP A 80 -21.20 1.94 -1.29
N ALA A 81 -20.90 3.01 -2.02
CA ALA A 81 -20.96 3.07 -3.47
C ALA A 81 -19.54 3.12 -4.05
N PHE A 82 -19.25 2.27 -5.01
CA PHE A 82 -17.99 2.24 -5.75
C PHE A 82 -18.22 2.91 -7.09
N LEU A 83 -17.43 3.94 -7.43
CA LEU A 83 -17.67 4.73 -8.63
C LEU A 83 -16.40 4.84 -9.49
N ASP A 84 -16.60 4.71 -10.79
CA ASP A 84 -15.61 4.95 -11.83
C ASP A 84 -16.27 5.55 -13.06
N THR A 85 -15.55 6.40 -13.84
CA THR A 85 -16.10 7.08 -15.01
C THR A 85 -15.21 6.98 -16.23
N GLU A 86 -15.86 6.84 -17.41
CA GLU A 86 -15.18 7.03 -18.70
C GLU A 86 -15.52 8.39 -19.27
N THR A 87 -14.51 9.10 -19.72
CA THR A 87 -14.64 10.51 -20.06
C THR A 87 -14.21 10.84 -21.47
N THR A 88 -14.69 11.98 -22.01
CA THR A 88 -14.32 12.46 -23.34
C THR A 88 -12.93 13.11 -23.40
N GLY A 89 -12.22 13.22 -22.26
CA GLY A 89 -10.87 13.81 -22.23
C GLY A 89 -10.19 13.63 -20.86
N LEU A 90 -8.85 13.64 -20.88
CA LEU A 90 -8.02 13.36 -19.71
C LEU A 90 -7.76 14.59 -18.83
N ALA A 91 -8.05 15.79 -19.30
CA ALA A 91 -7.59 17.05 -18.65
C ALA A 91 -8.61 17.68 -17.70
N GLY A 92 -9.84 17.17 -17.63
CA GLY A 92 -10.91 17.84 -16.89
C GLY A 92 -11.32 19.17 -17.54
N GLY A 93 -12.31 19.85 -16.96
CA GLY A 93 -12.83 21.13 -17.44
C GLY A 93 -14.26 21.03 -17.97
N SER A 94 -14.90 22.20 -18.20
CA SER A 94 -16.33 22.29 -18.54
C SER A 94 -16.71 21.62 -19.88
N GLY A 95 -15.75 21.38 -20.75
CA GLY A 95 -15.94 20.68 -22.03
C GLY A 95 -15.79 19.16 -21.95
N THR A 96 -15.40 18.60 -20.81
CA THR A 96 -15.27 17.15 -20.61
C THR A 96 -16.57 16.58 -20.08
N TYR A 97 -17.03 15.48 -20.68
CA TYR A 97 -18.21 14.73 -20.28
C TYR A 97 -17.81 13.37 -19.70
N ALA A 98 -18.52 12.93 -18.66
CA ALA A 98 -18.50 11.54 -18.21
C ALA A 98 -19.58 10.79 -19.00
N PHE A 99 -19.21 10.18 -20.13
CA PHE A 99 -20.18 9.56 -21.02
C PHE A 99 -20.63 8.18 -20.57
N LEU A 100 -19.85 7.52 -19.74
CA LEU A 100 -20.17 6.26 -19.06
C LEU A 100 -19.82 6.41 -17.58
N ILE A 101 -20.83 6.26 -16.72
CA ILE A 101 -20.65 6.34 -15.27
C ILE A 101 -21.04 5.00 -14.68
N GLY A 102 -20.10 4.30 -14.08
CA GLY A 102 -20.36 3.04 -13.41
C GLY A 102 -20.46 3.21 -11.90
N VAL A 103 -21.44 2.57 -11.30
CA VAL A 103 -21.61 2.51 -9.83
C VAL A 103 -21.80 1.08 -9.40
N GLY A 104 -20.92 0.61 -8.52
CA GLY A 104 -21.02 -0.69 -7.87
C GLY A 104 -21.52 -0.58 -6.44
N TRP A 105 -22.17 -1.61 -5.94
CA TRP A 105 -22.57 -1.73 -4.53
C TRP A 105 -22.76 -3.19 -4.11
N ILE A 106 -22.67 -3.44 -2.82
CA ILE A 106 -22.89 -4.75 -2.22
C ILE A 106 -24.40 -4.91 -1.97
N GLY A 107 -25.00 -5.92 -2.61
CA GLY A 107 -26.41 -6.28 -2.46
C GLY A 107 -26.57 -7.70 -1.90
N PRO A 108 -27.79 -8.14 -1.57
CA PRO A 108 -28.03 -9.44 -0.91
C PRO A 108 -27.53 -10.65 -1.71
N GLU A 109 -27.51 -10.55 -3.04
CA GLU A 109 -27.15 -11.66 -3.94
C GLU A 109 -25.68 -11.66 -4.36
N GLY A 110 -24.93 -10.59 -3.99
CA GLY A 110 -23.55 -10.38 -4.40
C GLY A 110 -23.25 -8.90 -4.67
N PHE A 111 -22.34 -8.65 -5.58
CA PHE A 111 -21.93 -7.31 -5.98
C PHE A 111 -22.60 -6.90 -7.30
N ARG A 112 -23.31 -5.78 -7.30
CA ARG A 112 -23.99 -5.23 -8.47
C ARG A 112 -23.21 -4.04 -9.03
N VAL A 113 -23.16 -3.96 -10.35
CA VAL A 113 -22.62 -2.80 -11.07
C VAL A 113 -23.68 -2.32 -12.04
N ARG A 114 -24.07 -1.05 -11.91
CA ARG A 114 -24.94 -0.36 -12.86
C ARG A 114 -24.14 0.69 -13.60
N GLN A 115 -24.38 0.81 -14.88
CA GLN A 115 -23.73 1.78 -15.74
C GLN A 115 -24.76 2.68 -16.39
N PHE A 116 -24.50 3.99 -16.34
CA PHE A 116 -25.28 5.06 -16.96
C PHE A 116 -24.51 5.53 -18.18
N PHE A 117 -25.06 5.36 -19.35
CA PHE A 117 -24.41 5.66 -20.61
C PHE A 117 -25.19 6.70 -21.40
N MET A 118 -24.46 7.70 -21.90
CA MET A 118 -24.98 8.74 -22.80
C MET A 118 -24.72 8.31 -24.24
N ARG A 119 -25.79 8.01 -25.00
CA ARG A 119 -25.70 7.73 -26.43
C ARG A 119 -25.47 9.00 -27.26
N ASP A 120 -25.82 10.15 -26.67
CA ASP A 120 -25.54 11.51 -27.17
C ASP A 120 -25.48 12.47 -25.98
N TYR A 121 -24.97 13.67 -26.20
CA TYR A 121 -24.78 14.68 -25.15
C TYR A 121 -26.10 15.19 -24.52
N ASP A 122 -27.22 15.15 -25.26
CA ASP A 122 -28.53 15.51 -24.75
C ASP A 122 -29.11 14.53 -23.72
N GLU A 123 -28.53 13.35 -23.57
CA GLU A 123 -28.89 12.35 -22.57
C GLU A 123 -28.22 12.57 -21.18
N GLU A 124 -27.25 13.49 -21.07
CA GLU A 124 -26.56 13.77 -19.82
C GLU A 124 -27.49 14.13 -18.66
N PRO A 125 -28.49 15.04 -18.82
CA PRO A 125 -29.37 15.41 -17.71
C PRO A 125 -30.10 14.19 -17.13
N SER A 126 -30.52 13.27 -17.98
CA SER A 126 -31.19 12.03 -17.57
C SER A 126 -30.26 11.06 -16.84
N ALA A 127 -29.04 10.86 -17.35
CA ALA A 127 -28.04 10.01 -16.71
C ALA A 127 -27.65 10.54 -15.32
N LEU A 128 -27.43 11.87 -15.19
CA LEU A 128 -27.13 12.51 -13.92
C LEU A 128 -28.29 12.43 -12.92
N HIS A 129 -29.55 12.53 -13.41
CA HIS A 129 -30.74 12.38 -12.58
C HIS A 129 -30.79 10.98 -11.95
N ALA A 130 -30.69 9.95 -12.77
CA ALA A 130 -30.71 8.55 -12.32
C ALA A 130 -29.52 8.21 -11.42
N LEU A 131 -28.33 8.74 -11.73
CA LEU A 131 -27.13 8.62 -10.86
C LEU A 131 -27.41 9.22 -9.48
N ASN A 132 -28.00 10.41 -9.40
CA ASN A 132 -28.32 11.07 -8.13
C ASN A 132 -29.33 10.26 -7.30
N GLU A 133 -30.34 9.68 -7.92
CA GLU A 133 -31.30 8.80 -7.27
C GLU A 133 -30.64 7.53 -6.72
N LEU A 134 -29.75 6.90 -7.49
CA LEU A 134 -29.01 5.72 -7.03
C LEU A 134 -28.09 6.07 -5.85
N LEU A 135 -27.27 7.14 -5.97
CA LEU A 135 -26.32 7.53 -4.94
C LEU A 135 -26.97 8.03 -3.66
N ALA A 136 -28.24 8.46 -3.70
CA ALA A 136 -28.98 8.83 -2.49
C ALA A 136 -29.15 7.70 -1.47
N ARG A 137 -28.92 6.45 -1.88
CA ARG A 137 -29.02 5.24 -1.03
C ARG A 137 -27.77 5.00 -0.19
N PHE A 138 -26.66 5.69 -0.48
CA PHE A 138 -25.34 5.41 0.09
C PHE A 138 -24.81 6.60 0.89
N THR A 139 -23.95 6.30 1.86
CA THR A 139 -23.32 7.32 2.73
C THR A 139 -21.83 7.46 2.47
N VAL A 140 -21.21 6.46 1.86
CA VAL A 140 -19.78 6.46 1.53
C VAL A 140 -19.59 6.25 0.05
N LEU A 141 -18.76 7.11 -0.56
CA LEU A 141 -18.27 6.98 -1.92
C LEU A 141 -16.86 6.43 -1.89
N ILE A 142 -16.59 5.37 -2.65
CA ILE A 142 -15.26 4.79 -2.81
C ILE A 142 -14.85 4.91 -4.27
N THR A 143 -13.65 5.44 -4.51
CA THR A 143 -13.11 5.61 -5.87
C THR A 143 -11.63 5.22 -5.92
N TYR A 144 -11.10 5.15 -7.12
CA TYR A 144 -9.67 5.05 -7.36
C TYR A 144 -9.15 6.28 -8.11
N ASN A 145 -8.49 7.21 -7.43
CA ASN A 145 -8.05 8.52 -7.93
C ASN A 145 -9.22 9.50 -8.24
N GLY A 146 -10.41 9.16 -7.83
CA GLY A 146 -11.62 9.92 -8.15
C GLY A 146 -11.75 11.26 -7.43
N ARG A 147 -11.05 11.45 -6.30
CA ARG A 147 -10.96 12.77 -5.66
C ARG A 147 -10.36 13.85 -6.57
N SER A 148 -9.45 13.44 -7.43
CA SER A 148 -8.74 14.33 -8.34
C SER A 148 -9.40 14.44 -9.72
N TYR A 149 -10.24 13.45 -10.09
CA TYR A 149 -10.78 13.35 -11.45
C TYR A 149 -12.30 13.20 -11.48
N ASP A 150 -12.85 12.08 -11.05
CA ASP A 150 -14.27 11.72 -11.23
C ASP A 150 -15.20 12.67 -10.48
N GLN A 151 -14.93 12.90 -9.19
CA GLN A 151 -15.79 13.75 -8.36
C GLN A 151 -15.83 15.20 -8.85
N PRO A 152 -14.71 15.92 -9.06
CA PRO A 152 -14.73 17.29 -9.56
C PRO A 152 -15.36 17.42 -10.94
N LEU A 153 -15.17 16.42 -11.81
CA LEU A 153 -15.82 16.38 -13.12
C LEU A 153 -17.34 16.29 -12.95
N LEU A 154 -17.82 15.29 -12.21
CA LEU A 154 -19.25 15.09 -11.99
C LEU A 154 -19.90 16.31 -11.28
N GLU A 155 -19.24 16.89 -10.27
CA GLU A 155 -19.71 18.13 -9.64
C GLU A 155 -19.88 19.28 -10.64
N THR A 156 -18.93 19.42 -11.56
CA THR A 156 -19.00 20.39 -12.65
C THR A 156 -20.20 20.09 -13.57
N ARG A 157 -20.38 18.81 -13.94
CA ARG A 157 -21.51 18.40 -14.82
C ARG A 157 -22.87 18.61 -14.14
N PHE A 158 -23.01 18.24 -12.85
CA PHE A 158 -24.21 18.54 -12.07
C PHE A 158 -24.51 20.06 -12.04
N THR A 159 -23.49 20.88 -11.80
CA THR A 159 -23.63 22.35 -11.78
C THR A 159 -24.09 22.91 -13.12
N MET A 160 -23.49 22.43 -14.23
CA MET A 160 -23.86 22.86 -15.58
C MET A 160 -25.30 22.44 -15.94
N ASN A 161 -25.77 21.34 -15.42
CA ASN A 161 -27.14 20.86 -15.58
C ASN A 161 -28.10 21.47 -14.52
N ARG A 162 -27.66 22.44 -13.70
CA ARG A 162 -28.44 23.05 -12.62
C ARG A 162 -29.04 22.05 -11.63
N ALA A 163 -28.37 20.91 -11.49
CA ALA A 163 -28.75 19.82 -10.57
C ALA A 163 -27.88 19.87 -9.31
N ARG A 164 -28.43 19.38 -8.20
CA ARG A 164 -27.68 19.28 -6.95
C ARG A 164 -26.81 18.01 -6.99
N THR A 165 -25.54 18.15 -6.62
CA THR A 165 -24.64 17.04 -6.50
C THR A 165 -24.97 16.16 -5.27
N PRO A 166 -24.92 14.82 -5.37
CA PRO A 166 -25.09 13.93 -4.23
C PRO A 166 -23.88 13.91 -3.27
N PHE A 167 -22.71 14.31 -3.74
CA PHE A 167 -21.42 14.10 -3.03
C PHE A 167 -21.30 14.89 -1.73
N SER A 168 -22.00 16.01 -1.59
CA SER A 168 -22.00 16.80 -0.34
C SER A 168 -22.60 16.06 0.88
N ARG A 169 -23.26 14.93 0.65
CA ARG A 169 -23.90 14.10 1.69
C ARG A 169 -23.13 12.79 1.93
N MET A 170 -22.06 12.56 1.21
CA MET A 170 -21.28 11.32 1.25
C MET A 170 -19.88 11.59 1.76
N GLU A 171 -19.39 10.71 2.62
CA GLU A 171 -17.96 10.66 2.90
C GLU A 171 -17.25 10.00 1.71
N HIS A 172 -16.03 10.45 1.41
CA HIS A 172 -15.31 9.97 0.23
C HIS A 172 -13.99 9.34 0.59
N LEU A 173 -13.81 8.06 0.29
CA LEU A 173 -12.54 7.34 0.34
C LEU A 173 -11.95 7.20 -1.06
N ASP A 174 -10.79 7.81 -1.30
CA ASP A 174 -9.99 7.53 -2.49
C ASP A 174 -8.93 6.49 -2.17
N LEU A 175 -9.09 5.30 -2.71
CA LEU A 175 -8.27 4.14 -2.38
C LEU A 175 -6.82 4.27 -2.88
N LEU A 176 -6.56 5.12 -3.89
CA LEU A 176 -5.21 5.36 -4.41
C LEU A 176 -4.23 5.82 -3.32
N TYR A 177 -4.69 6.61 -2.34
CA TYR A 177 -3.81 7.10 -1.26
C TYR A 177 -3.34 5.95 -0.38
N GLY A 178 -4.23 5.03 -0.02
CA GLY A 178 -3.88 3.81 0.73
C GLY A 178 -2.95 2.90 -0.06
N ALA A 179 -3.27 2.68 -1.34
CA ALA A 179 -2.44 1.89 -2.25
C ALA A 179 -1.01 2.45 -2.35
N ARG A 180 -0.87 3.76 -2.51
CA ARG A 180 0.46 4.41 -2.56
C ARG A 180 1.22 4.32 -1.24
N ARG A 181 0.55 4.43 -0.11
CA ARG A 181 1.19 4.27 1.21
C ARG A 181 1.79 2.88 1.37
N LEU A 182 1.08 1.82 0.95
CA LEU A 182 1.55 0.45 1.05
C LEU A 182 2.57 0.09 -0.03
N PHE A 183 2.26 0.31 -1.30
CA PHE A 183 2.88 -0.39 -2.41
C PHE A 183 3.87 0.45 -3.22
N LYS A 184 3.89 1.79 -3.06
CA LYS A 184 4.75 2.69 -3.87
C LYS A 184 6.25 2.38 -3.78
N LEU A 185 6.72 1.77 -2.69
CA LEU A 185 8.13 1.42 -2.54
C LEU A 185 8.52 0.18 -3.36
N ARG A 186 7.55 -0.70 -3.63
CA ARG A 186 7.74 -1.96 -4.34
C ARG A 186 7.34 -1.86 -5.81
N LEU A 187 6.21 -1.21 -6.09
CA LEU A 187 5.63 -1.14 -7.42
C LEU A 187 6.11 0.12 -8.16
N ASP A 188 6.40 -0.03 -9.45
CA ASP A 188 6.79 1.09 -10.32
C ASP A 188 5.70 2.16 -10.39
N ASN A 189 4.44 1.72 -10.36
CA ASN A 189 3.28 2.60 -10.28
C ASN A 189 2.14 1.91 -9.51
N CYS A 190 1.19 2.73 -9.02
CA CYS A 190 -0.02 2.26 -8.36
C CYS A 190 -1.25 2.54 -9.26
N ARG A 191 -1.19 2.23 -10.55
CA ARG A 191 -2.37 2.20 -11.42
C ARG A 191 -3.24 0.99 -11.04
N LEU A 192 -4.55 1.11 -11.21
CA LEU A 192 -5.49 0.05 -10.84
C LEU A 192 -5.14 -1.28 -11.49
N VAL A 193 -4.89 -1.29 -12.79
CA VAL A 193 -4.47 -2.50 -13.55
C VAL A 193 -3.21 -3.16 -12.98
N ASN A 194 -2.25 -2.36 -12.49
CA ASN A 194 -1.04 -2.93 -11.87
C ASN A 194 -1.34 -3.57 -10.51
N LEU A 195 -2.25 -2.99 -9.72
CA LEU A 195 -2.69 -3.59 -8.46
C LEU A 195 -3.53 -4.85 -8.69
N GLU A 196 -4.36 -4.87 -9.71
CA GLU A 196 -5.07 -6.09 -10.13
C GLU A 196 -4.12 -7.24 -10.35
N ASN A 197 -3.08 -7.01 -11.14
CA ASN A 197 -2.09 -8.03 -11.44
C ASN A 197 -1.30 -8.44 -10.19
N GLN A 198 -0.77 -7.47 -9.42
CA GLN A 198 0.17 -7.71 -8.34
C GLN A 198 -0.48 -8.12 -7.00
N ILE A 199 -1.74 -7.74 -6.78
CA ILE A 199 -2.46 -7.96 -5.51
C ILE A 199 -3.60 -8.96 -5.68
N LEU A 200 -4.42 -8.80 -6.72
CA LEU A 200 -5.57 -9.68 -6.97
C LEU A 200 -5.23 -10.86 -7.88
N GLY A 201 -4.09 -10.84 -8.58
CA GLY A 201 -3.68 -11.89 -9.51
C GLY A 201 -4.55 -11.92 -10.77
N ILE A 202 -5.01 -10.75 -11.24
CA ILE A 202 -5.86 -10.61 -12.43
C ILE A 202 -5.02 -10.11 -13.60
N GLU A 203 -5.08 -10.80 -14.71
CA GLU A 203 -4.56 -10.34 -15.99
C GLU A 203 -5.70 -10.03 -16.94
N ARG A 204 -5.76 -8.81 -17.46
CA ARG A 204 -6.78 -8.40 -18.42
C ARG A 204 -6.34 -8.79 -19.83
N HIS A 205 -7.05 -9.74 -20.45
CA HIS A 205 -6.81 -10.15 -21.82
C HIS A 205 -7.79 -9.46 -22.76
N GLY A 206 -7.26 -8.75 -23.77
CA GLY A 206 -8.08 -8.09 -24.79
C GLY A 206 -8.84 -6.85 -24.31
N ASP A 207 -8.45 -6.28 -23.18
CA ASP A 207 -9.02 -5.04 -22.67
C ASP A 207 -8.65 -3.81 -23.52
N VAL A 208 -9.49 -2.79 -23.47
CA VAL A 208 -9.30 -1.54 -24.20
C VAL A 208 -8.27 -0.68 -23.47
N PRO A 209 -7.21 -0.17 -24.13
CA PRO A 209 -6.34 0.80 -23.51
C PRO A 209 -7.12 2.06 -23.12
N GLY A 210 -7.05 2.48 -21.84
CA GLY A 210 -7.81 3.63 -21.32
C GLY A 210 -7.62 4.93 -22.12
N GLU A 211 -6.43 5.14 -22.68
CA GLU A 211 -6.12 6.28 -23.55
C GLU A 211 -6.89 6.27 -24.88
N MET A 212 -7.39 5.12 -25.31
CA MET A 212 -8.19 4.99 -26.53
C MET A 212 -9.69 5.20 -26.31
N ILE A 213 -10.17 5.13 -25.08
CA ILE A 213 -11.61 5.17 -24.73
C ILE A 213 -12.29 6.44 -25.21
N PRO A 214 -11.74 7.66 -25.01
CA PRO A 214 -12.32 8.88 -25.56
C PRO A 214 -12.49 8.82 -27.09
N TYR A 215 -11.52 8.25 -27.75
CA TYR A 215 -11.51 8.09 -29.20
C TYR A 215 -12.66 7.20 -29.70
N LEU A 216 -12.89 6.11 -29.00
CA LEU A 216 -13.95 5.14 -29.32
C LEU A 216 -15.34 5.77 -29.14
N TYR A 217 -15.52 6.60 -28.10
CA TYR A 217 -16.76 7.34 -27.92
C TYR A 217 -17.00 8.36 -29.01
N PHE A 218 -16.00 9.15 -29.40
CA PHE A 218 -16.14 10.10 -30.53
C PHE A 218 -16.39 9.39 -31.87
N GLU A 219 -15.82 8.22 -32.09
CA GLU A 219 -16.13 7.38 -33.26
C GLU A 219 -17.60 6.92 -33.25
N TYR A 220 -18.05 6.46 -32.07
CA TYR A 220 -19.46 6.08 -31.87
C TYR A 220 -20.43 7.26 -32.13
N LEU A 221 -20.17 8.44 -31.62
CA LEU A 221 -21.03 9.60 -31.85
C LEU A 221 -21.16 9.94 -33.34
N ARG A 222 -20.11 9.76 -34.11
CA ARG A 222 -20.10 10.05 -35.57
C ARG A 222 -20.72 8.94 -36.41
N SER A 223 -20.46 7.70 -36.05
CA SER A 223 -20.83 6.54 -36.87
C SER A 223 -22.06 5.80 -36.39
N ARG A 224 -22.44 5.98 -35.12
CA ARG A 224 -23.42 5.20 -34.37
C ARG A 224 -23.13 3.70 -34.33
N LYS A 225 -21.88 3.29 -34.65
CA LYS A 225 -21.44 1.90 -34.61
C LYS A 225 -20.86 1.58 -33.23
N ALA A 226 -21.56 0.75 -32.47
CA ALA A 226 -21.27 0.49 -31.08
C ALA A 226 -20.26 -0.66 -30.85
N TYR A 227 -19.95 -1.49 -31.85
CA TYR A 227 -19.15 -2.70 -31.67
C TYR A 227 -17.74 -2.45 -31.08
N ARG A 228 -17.13 -1.28 -31.39
CA ARG A 228 -15.82 -0.89 -30.81
C ARG A 228 -15.95 -0.25 -29.44
N LEU A 229 -17.12 0.31 -29.12
CA LEU A 229 -17.39 0.93 -27.82
C LEU A 229 -17.87 -0.08 -26.77
N ALA A 230 -18.54 -1.15 -27.18
CA ALA A 230 -19.06 -2.17 -26.25
C ALA A 230 -18.01 -2.74 -25.28
N PRO A 231 -16.74 -2.99 -25.67
CA PRO A 231 -15.71 -3.41 -24.72
C PRO A 231 -15.41 -2.40 -23.59
N VAL A 232 -15.68 -1.11 -23.79
CA VAL A 232 -15.47 -0.06 -22.77
C VAL A 232 -16.39 -0.27 -21.56
N PHE A 233 -17.59 -0.79 -21.76
CA PHE A 233 -18.48 -1.15 -20.67
C PHE A 233 -17.89 -2.26 -19.81
N HIS A 234 -17.26 -3.24 -20.43
CA HIS A 234 -16.57 -4.31 -19.70
C HIS A 234 -15.36 -3.76 -18.92
N HIS A 235 -14.57 -2.86 -19.53
CA HIS A 235 -13.45 -2.18 -18.88
C HIS A 235 -13.89 -1.49 -17.59
N ASN A 236 -14.87 -0.60 -17.66
CA ASN A 236 -15.41 0.13 -16.52
C ASN A 236 -16.00 -0.79 -15.43
N VAL A 237 -16.69 -1.89 -15.83
CA VAL A 237 -17.17 -2.89 -14.86
C VAL A 237 -16.00 -3.55 -14.12
N LEU A 238 -14.93 -3.92 -14.84
CA LEU A 238 -13.76 -4.53 -14.22
C LEU A 238 -13.09 -3.58 -13.22
N ASP A 239 -12.96 -2.30 -13.56
CA ASP A 239 -12.40 -1.27 -12.67
C ASP A 239 -13.19 -1.20 -11.36
N ILE A 240 -14.51 -1.21 -11.42
CA ILE A 240 -15.39 -1.13 -10.25
C ILE A 240 -15.32 -2.41 -9.40
N VAL A 241 -15.31 -3.58 -10.01
CA VAL A 241 -15.21 -4.85 -9.26
C VAL A 241 -13.85 -4.97 -8.59
N SER A 242 -12.79 -4.60 -9.31
CA SER A 242 -11.43 -4.57 -8.75
C SER A 242 -11.30 -3.55 -7.62
N LEU A 243 -11.92 -2.39 -7.76
CA LEU A 243 -11.97 -1.37 -6.70
C LEU A 243 -12.63 -1.93 -5.43
N ALA A 244 -13.76 -2.66 -5.58
CA ALA A 244 -14.44 -3.28 -4.45
C ALA A 244 -13.57 -4.34 -3.77
N CYS A 245 -12.95 -5.24 -4.53
CA CYS A 245 -12.05 -6.27 -3.99
C CYS A 245 -10.81 -5.65 -3.31
N LEU A 246 -10.21 -4.63 -3.89
CA LEU A 246 -9.08 -3.92 -3.27
C LEU A 246 -9.49 -3.16 -2.00
N THR A 247 -10.76 -2.77 -1.88
CA THR A 247 -11.28 -2.17 -0.65
C THR A 247 -11.31 -3.17 0.51
N GLY A 248 -11.51 -4.46 0.23
CA GLY A 248 -11.34 -5.50 1.25
C GLY A 248 -9.88 -5.75 1.66
N VAL A 249 -8.92 -5.42 0.81
CA VAL A 249 -7.49 -5.72 1.04
C VAL A 249 -6.73 -4.53 1.62
N ILE A 250 -6.85 -3.36 1.01
CA ILE A 250 -6.01 -2.21 1.36
C ILE A 250 -6.40 -1.61 2.72
N PRO A 251 -7.67 -1.26 3.00
CA PRO A 251 -8.05 -0.73 4.30
C PRO A 251 -7.80 -1.71 5.46
N GLU A 252 -7.96 -3.02 5.24
CA GLU A 252 -7.68 -4.03 6.26
C GLU A 252 -6.22 -3.98 6.74
N ALA A 253 -5.28 -3.72 5.85
CA ALA A 253 -3.88 -3.54 6.23
C ALA A 253 -3.67 -2.37 7.21
N PHE A 254 -4.47 -1.31 7.12
CA PHE A 254 -4.41 -0.15 8.02
C PHE A 254 -5.22 -0.37 9.30
N ARG A 255 -6.31 -1.12 9.22
CA ARG A 255 -7.14 -1.50 10.35
C ARG A 255 -6.40 -2.42 11.30
N ASP A 256 -5.75 -3.45 10.76
CA ASP A 256 -4.98 -4.45 11.52
C ASP A 256 -3.57 -4.65 10.96
N PRO A 257 -2.64 -3.70 11.20
CA PRO A 257 -1.26 -3.81 10.71
C PRO A 257 -0.51 -5.03 11.25
N GLU A 258 -0.82 -5.49 12.45
CA GLU A 258 -0.15 -6.62 13.11
C GLU A 258 -0.38 -7.93 12.33
N ASN A 259 -1.61 -8.14 11.85
CA ASN A 259 -1.99 -9.31 11.08
C ASN A 259 -1.76 -9.17 9.58
N LEU A 260 -1.16 -8.06 9.12
CA LEU A 260 -0.84 -7.86 7.72
C LEU A 260 0.03 -8.99 7.19
N ARG A 261 -0.52 -9.82 6.29
CA ARG A 261 0.18 -10.93 5.61
C ARG A 261 0.97 -10.41 4.41
N ALA A 262 1.92 -9.51 4.67
CA ALA A 262 2.79 -9.01 3.62
C ALA A 262 3.76 -10.10 3.15
N ARG A 263 3.88 -10.28 1.83
CA ARG A 263 4.88 -11.15 1.18
C ARG A 263 6.19 -10.42 0.89
N HIS A 264 6.19 -9.09 1.00
CA HIS A 264 7.33 -8.24 0.63
C HIS A 264 7.65 -7.26 1.75
N GLY A 265 8.91 -7.24 2.19
CA GLY A 265 9.36 -6.32 3.23
C GLY A 265 9.12 -4.84 2.91
N MET A 266 9.11 -4.49 1.62
CA MET A 266 8.85 -3.11 1.16
C MET A 266 7.44 -2.63 1.50
N ASP A 267 6.43 -3.51 1.48
CA ASP A 267 5.04 -3.18 1.83
C ASP A 267 4.95 -2.89 3.35
N LEU A 268 5.69 -3.67 4.17
CA LEU A 268 5.81 -3.41 5.62
C LEU A 268 6.55 -2.09 5.92
N VAL A 269 7.56 -1.72 5.14
CA VAL A 269 8.20 -0.39 5.26
C VAL A 269 7.21 0.71 4.94
N GLY A 270 6.35 0.53 3.93
CA GLY A 270 5.27 1.46 3.61
C GLY A 270 4.32 1.65 4.80
N MET A 271 3.85 0.55 5.39
CA MET A 271 3.00 0.56 6.59
C MET A 271 3.70 1.21 7.78
N ALA A 272 4.96 0.85 8.06
CA ALA A 272 5.73 1.44 9.16
C ALA A 272 5.86 2.96 9.06
N ARG A 273 6.00 3.49 7.84
CA ARG A 273 6.05 4.95 7.60
C ARG A 273 4.73 5.62 7.97
N TRP A 274 3.61 5.01 7.60
CA TRP A 274 2.29 5.52 7.95
C TRP A 274 2.07 5.48 9.47
N LEU A 275 2.36 4.35 10.13
CA LEU A 275 2.24 4.20 11.58
C LEU A 275 3.09 5.24 12.32
N ARG A 276 4.32 5.51 11.84
CA ARG A 276 5.19 6.56 12.41
C ARG A 276 4.58 7.95 12.27
N MET A 277 3.92 8.25 11.14
CA MET A 277 3.25 9.53 10.93
C MET A 277 2.02 9.70 11.84
N SER A 278 1.39 8.59 12.20
CA SER A 278 0.25 8.52 13.13
C SER A 278 0.69 8.40 14.60
N ASP A 279 2.00 8.60 14.91
CA ASP A 279 2.63 8.48 16.24
C ASP A 279 2.47 7.09 16.91
N ARG A 280 2.16 6.05 16.13
CA ARG A 280 2.08 4.64 16.56
C ARG A 280 3.47 4.00 16.47
N LEU A 281 4.39 4.44 17.34
CA LEU A 281 5.83 4.17 17.20
C LEU A 281 6.20 2.70 17.46
N GLU A 282 5.58 2.05 18.45
CA GLU A 282 5.84 0.64 18.77
C GLU A 282 5.44 -0.27 17.61
N GLU A 283 4.28 -0.01 17.01
CA GLU A 283 3.80 -0.76 15.86
C GLU A 283 4.68 -0.51 14.63
N ALA A 284 5.06 0.75 14.39
CA ALA A 284 6.01 1.09 13.33
C ALA A 284 7.32 0.31 13.47
N LEU A 285 7.86 0.23 14.69
CA LEU A 285 9.08 -0.52 14.98
C LEU A 285 8.92 -2.03 14.70
N ARG A 286 7.77 -2.62 15.11
CA ARG A 286 7.48 -4.03 14.81
C ARG A 286 7.42 -4.29 13.30
N MET A 287 6.77 -3.38 12.54
CA MET A 287 6.71 -3.50 11.08
C MET A 287 8.09 -3.38 10.43
N MET A 288 8.94 -2.44 10.92
CA MET A 288 10.31 -2.29 10.42
C MET A 288 11.15 -3.55 10.67
N ARG A 289 11.06 -4.17 11.86
CA ARG A 289 11.77 -5.41 12.18
C ARG A 289 11.31 -6.56 11.28
N ARG A 290 9.99 -6.76 11.15
CA ARG A 290 9.44 -7.75 10.23
C ARG A 290 9.87 -7.51 8.77
N ALA A 291 9.97 -6.26 8.35
CA ALA A 291 10.44 -5.92 7.01
C ALA A 291 11.90 -6.32 6.78
N VAL A 292 12.76 -6.11 7.78
CA VAL A 292 14.17 -6.54 7.74
C VAL A 292 14.27 -8.06 7.67
N ASP A 293 13.47 -8.78 8.47
CA ASP A 293 13.45 -10.27 8.51
C ASP A 293 12.99 -10.86 7.16
N LEU A 294 12.04 -10.20 6.46
CA LEU A 294 11.60 -10.61 5.12
C LEU A 294 12.63 -10.30 4.02
N GLY A 295 13.63 -9.50 4.34
CA GLY A 295 14.63 -9.02 3.40
C GLY A 295 14.25 -7.74 2.69
N LEU A 296 15.20 -6.82 2.63
CA LEU A 296 15.07 -5.52 1.95
C LEU A 296 16.27 -5.29 1.03
N PRO A 297 16.07 -4.65 -0.12
CA PRO A 297 17.19 -4.13 -0.91
C PRO A 297 18.01 -3.12 -0.10
N ASP A 298 19.34 -3.10 -0.27
CA ASP A 298 20.27 -2.28 0.53
C ASP A 298 19.83 -0.80 0.67
N ARG A 299 19.37 -0.19 -0.43
CA ARG A 299 18.86 1.19 -0.45
C ARG A 299 17.74 1.45 0.57
N HIS A 300 16.95 0.42 0.91
CA HIS A 300 15.85 0.49 1.86
C HIS A 300 16.21 -0.09 3.22
N LEU A 301 17.05 -1.13 3.25
CA LEU A 301 17.52 -1.78 4.47
C LEU A 301 18.18 -0.77 5.43
N PHE A 302 19.24 -0.11 4.97
CA PHE A 302 19.99 0.81 5.82
C PHE A 302 19.15 2.01 6.29
N ARG A 303 18.25 2.50 5.45
CA ARG A 303 17.30 3.53 5.86
C ARG A 303 16.33 3.02 6.92
N THR A 304 15.80 1.82 6.75
CA THR A 304 14.84 1.21 7.69
C THR A 304 15.52 0.95 9.04
N LEU A 305 16.74 0.43 9.05
CA LEU A 305 17.51 0.24 10.27
C LEU A 305 17.78 1.58 11.00
N PHE A 306 18.16 2.62 10.26
CA PHE A 306 18.38 3.94 10.87
C PHE A 306 17.10 4.54 11.45
N ASP A 307 15.97 4.41 10.73
CA ASP A 307 14.65 4.85 11.21
C ASP A 307 14.21 4.02 12.43
N ALA A 308 14.47 2.70 12.47
CA ALA A 308 14.21 1.83 13.62
C ALA A 308 15.00 2.23 14.86
N GLY A 309 16.33 2.41 14.74
CA GLY A 309 17.15 2.88 15.84
C GLY A 309 16.74 4.26 16.37
N SER A 310 16.24 5.12 15.48
CA SER A 310 15.70 6.44 15.87
C SER A 310 14.38 6.32 16.65
N ILE A 311 13.53 5.36 16.30
CA ILE A 311 12.29 5.06 17.03
C ILE A 311 12.63 4.40 18.38
N GLU A 312 13.53 3.42 18.41
CA GLU A 312 14.00 2.77 19.64
C GLU A 312 14.49 3.80 20.67
N LYS A 313 15.27 4.77 20.19
CA LYS A 313 15.73 5.88 21.03
C LYS A 313 14.58 6.74 21.57
N LYS A 314 13.56 7.06 20.76
CA LYS A 314 12.37 7.80 21.19
C LYS A 314 11.55 7.05 22.23
N LEU A 315 11.45 5.73 22.09
CA LEU A 315 10.76 4.85 23.01
C LEU A 315 11.55 4.55 24.30
N GLY A 316 12.77 5.09 24.45
CA GLY A 316 13.63 4.83 25.60
C GLY A 316 14.28 3.45 25.60
N LEU A 317 14.24 2.72 24.48
CA LEU A 317 14.85 1.40 24.30
C LEU A 317 16.35 1.56 24.01
N GLU A 318 17.11 2.16 24.96
CA GLU A 318 18.48 2.61 24.74
C GLU A 318 19.43 1.51 24.27
N HIS A 319 19.37 0.31 24.87
CA HIS A 319 20.22 -0.82 24.47
C HIS A 319 19.94 -1.30 23.04
N ALA A 320 18.66 -1.36 22.64
CA ALA A 320 18.29 -1.74 21.30
C ALA A 320 18.76 -0.69 20.26
N ALA A 321 18.55 0.59 20.56
CA ALA A 321 19.02 1.68 19.70
C ALA A 321 20.55 1.66 19.50
N LEU A 322 21.31 1.40 20.56
CA LEU A 322 22.76 1.27 20.48
C LEU A 322 23.18 0.08 19.61
N ALA A 323 22.55 -1.08 19.77
CA ALA A 323 22.81 -2.24 18.94
C ALA A 323 22.52 -1.94 17.47
N THR A 324 21.34 -1.38 17.17
CA THR A 324 20.93 -1.02 15.80
C THR A 324 21.88 0.00 15.15
N PHE A 325 22.30 1.04 15.88
CA PHE A 325 23.26 2.00 15.33
C PHE A 325 24.67 1.40 15.21
N THR A 326 25.08 0.50 16.12
CA THR A 326 26.35 -0.21 16.00
C THR A 326 26.40 -1.08 14.75
N ASP A 327 25.34 -1.86 14.48
CA ASP A 327 25.23 -2.69 13.30
C ASP A 327 25.36 -1.86 11.99
N LEU A 328 24.76 -0.67 11.97
CA LEU A 328 24.91 0.27 10.85
C LEU A 328 26.35 0.76 10.64
N THR A 329 27.23 0.64 11.62
CA THR A 329 28.65 1.02 11.45
C THR A 329 29.53 -0.09 10.89
N LEU A 330 29.05 -1.35 10.86
CA LEU A 330 29.86 -2.52 10.48
C LEU A 330 30.16 -2.60 8.98
N SER A 331 29.31 -2.01 8.14
CA SER A 331 29.44 -2.04 6.67
C SER A 331 29.37 -0.63 6.07
N PRO A 332 29.95 -0.42 4.87
CA PRO A 332 29.76 0.83 4.13
C PRO A 332 28.30 1.02 3.73
N ASN A 333 27.68 2.13 4.15
CA ASN A 333 26.32 2.50 3.78
C ASN A 333 26.09 4.02 3.95
N PRO A 334 25.03 4.59 3.34
CA PRO A 334 24.77 6.04 3.42
C PRO A 334 24.42 6.58 4.81
N PHE A 335 24.10 5.72 5.78
CA PHE A 335 23.72 6.11 7.15
C PHE A 335 24.86 5.91 8.16
N ARG A 336 26.01 5.38 7.74
CA ARG A 336 27.12 5.03 8.61
C ARG A 336 27.64 6.23 9.43
N ALA A 337 27.83 7.38 8.81
CA ALA A 337 28.26 8.59 9.51
C ALA A 337 27.23 9.06 10.54
N LYS A 338 25.94 9.03 10.17
CA LYS A 338 24.84 9.39 11.07
C LYS A 338 24.70 8.40 12.24
N ALA A 339 24.93 7.11 12.01
CA ALA A 339 24.93 6.10 13.06
C ALA A 339 26.06 6.36 14.07
N TYR A 340 27.28 6.63 13.60
CA TYR A 340 28.39 7.05 14.49
C TYR A 340 28.07 8.34 15.27
N GLU A 341 27.36 9.28 14.66
CA GLU A 341 26.93 10.50 15.34
C GLU A 341 25.93 10.21 16.47
N GLU A 342 24.96 9.32 16.26
CA GLU A 342 24.01 8.91 17.29
C GLU A 342 24.72 8.17 18.46
N LEU A 343 25.66 7.27 18.14
CA LEU A 343 26.51 6.62 19.15
C LEU A 343 27.34 7.64 19.92
N ALA A 344 27.95 8.62 19.24
CA ALA A 344 28.71 9.68 19.89
C ALA A 344 27.85 10.52 20.85
N LYS A 345 26.59 10.84 20.47
CA LYS A 345 25.64 11.53 21.33
C LYS A 345 25.31 10.72 22.59
N HIS A 346 25.12 9.41 22.44
CA HIS A 346 24.87 8.53 23.58
C HIS A 346 26.05 8.52 24.54
N TYR A 347 27.27 8.21 24.06
CA TYR A 347 28.49 8.19 24.90
C TYR A 347 28.79 9.55 25.53
N GLU A 348 28.53 10.67 24.83
CA GLU A 348 28.74 12.02 25.37
C GLU A 348 27.74 12.36 26.49
N HIS A 349 26.44 12.09 26.30
CA HIS A 349 25.40 12.66 27.15
C HIS A 349 24.85 11.68 28.20
N ARG A 350 24.82 10.36 27.90
CA ARG A 350 24.29 9.35 28.79
C ARG A 350 25.41 8.71 29.64
N GLU A 351 26.43 8.18 28.98
CA GLU A 351 27.53 7.50 29.68
C GLU A 351 28.63 8.42 30.14
N ARG A 352 28.69 9.66 29.65
CA ARG A 352 29.79 10.62 29.88
C ARG A 352 31.16 10.03 29.53
N ASN A 353 31.18 9.07 28.61
CA ASN A 353 32.40 8.46 28.09
C ASN A 353 32.93 9.27 26.90
N PHE A 354 33.68 10.35 27.22
CA PHE A 354 34.17 11.26 26.18
C PHE A 354 35.21 10.62 25.27
N ALA A 355 35.89 9.56 25.72
CA ALA A 355 36.85 8.83 24.89
C ALA A 355 36.10 8.07 23.77
N MET A 356 35.10 7.28 24.10
CA MET A 356 34.27 6.55 23.12
C MET A 356 33.50 7.53 22.21
N ALA A 357 32.96 8.60 22.78
CA ALA A 357 32.29 9.63 21.99
C ALA A 357 33.24 10.22 20.92
N LEU A 358 34.51 10.51 21.30
CA LEU A 358 35.50 11.04 20.39
C LEU A 358 35.88 10.05 19.27
N GLU A 359 36.03 8.77 19.61
CA GLU A 359 36.31 7.72 18.60
C GLU A 359 35.14 7.59 17.59
N CYS A 360 33.90 7.65 18.05
CA CYS A 360 32.74 7.66 17.18
C CYS A 360 32.73 8.88 16.24
N VAL A 361 33.02 10.09 16.77
CA VAL A 361 33.08 11.30 15.93
C VAL A 361 34.20 11.22 14.90
N ARG A 362 35.37 10.71 15.27
CA ARG A 362 36.49 10.51 14.34
C ARG A 362 36.15 9.50 13.26
N ALA A 363 35.42 8.42 13.60
CA ALA A 363 34.93 7.44 12.64
C ALA A 363 33.89 8.05 11.70
N ALA A 364 32.96 8.86 12.21
CA ALA A 364 31.99 9.58 11.39
C ALA A 364 32.70 10.50 10.39
N ARG A 365 33.68 11.30 10.83
CA ARG A 365 34.44 12.21 9.96
C ARG A 365 35.26 11.51 8.88
N ARG A 366 35.72 10.29 9.10
CA ARG A 366 36.38 9.48 8.05
C ARG A 366 35.41 9.05 6.97
N THR A 367 34.10 8.99 7.28
CA THR A 367 33.05 8.60 6.34
C THR A 367 32.47 9.82 5.62
N GLU A 368 32.18 10.87 6.38
CA GLU A 368 31.59 12.12 5.89
C GLU A 368 32.12 13.28 6.80
N ASP A 369 32.94 14.17 6.24
CA ASP A 369 33.43 15.32 7.01
C ASP A 369 32.43 16.47 6.92
N SER A 370 32.06 17.01 8.07
CA SER A 370 31.17 18.15 8.19
C SER A 370 31.63 19.09 9.32
N GLU A 371 31.31 20.37 9.19
CA GLU A 371 31.61 21.39 10.21
C GLU A 371 30.96 21.03 11.56
N THR A 372 29.77 20.47 11.56
CA THR A 372 29.08 20.03 12.78
C THR A 372 29.83 18.93 13.51
N LEU A 373 30.41 17.96 12.79
CA LEU A 373 31.24 16.91 13.37
C LEU A 373 32.60 17.46 13.84
N ALA A 374 33.21 18.41 13.11
CA ALA A 374 34.44 19.06 13.51
C ALA A 374 34.25 19.84 14.82
N ASN A 375 33.18 20.62 14.93
CA ASN A 375 32.83 21.37 16.14
C ASN A 375 32.54 20.43 17.33
N ARG A 376 31.86 19.30 17.09
CA ARG A 376 31.64 18.28 18.13
C ARG A 376 32.93 17.64 18.58
N GLN A 377 33.85 17.34 17.64
CA GLN A 377 35.18 16.80 17.99
C GLN A 377 35.94 17.75 18.89
N ALA A 378 36.07 19.02 18.51
CA ALA A 378 36.79 20.02 19.32
C ALA A 378 36.21 20.16 20.73
N ARG A 379 34.87 20.16 20.85
CA ARG A 379 34.18 20.19 22.14
C ARG A 379 34.47 18.96 23.00
N LEU A 380 34.46 17.77 22.41
CA LEU A 380 34.76 16.52 23.12
C LEU A 380 36.21 16.42 23.55
N GLU A 381 37.15 16.90 22.74
CA GLU A 381 38.59 16.98 23.11
C GLU A 381 38.78 17.86 24.34
N LYS A 382 38.13 19.02 24.41
CA LYS A 382 38.14 19.89 25.58
C LYS A 382 37.54 19.20 26.81
N LYS A 383 36.34 18.56 26.66
CA LYS A 383 35.70 17.82 27.76
C LYS A 383 36.55 16.67 28.28
N ARG A 384 37.23 15.95 27.40
CA ARG A 384 38.15 14.86 27.79
C ARG A 384 39.33 15.34 28.60
N GLN A 385 39.88 16.53 28.29
CA GLN A 385 40.97 17.12 29.03
C GLN A 385 40.56 17.58 30.42
N THR A 386 39.32 18.06 30.58
CA THR A 386 38.78 18.61 31.84
C THR A 386 38.10 17.57 32.71
N ALA A 387 37.79 16.37 32.18
CA ALA A 387 37.18 15.29 32.95
C ALA A 387 38.19 14.75 34.00
N PRO A 388 37.77 14.54 35.27
CA PRO A 388 38.63 13.89 36.25
C PRO A 388 39.06 12.53 35.72
N ARG A 389 40.37 12.26 35.72
CA ARG A 389 40.90 10.92 35.44
C ARG A 389 40.29 9.95 36.46
N LEU A 390 39.42 9.08 36.04
CA LEU A 390 39.04 7.92 36.84
C LEU A 390 40.33 7.16 37.11
N LEU A 391 40.76 7.14 38.37
CA LEU A 391 41.83 6.28 38.82
C LEU A 391 41.37 4.84 38.57
N VAL A 392 41.94 4.19 37.56
CA VAL A 392 41.87 2.76 37.42
C VAL A 392 42.42 2.16 38.71
N PRO A 393 41.69 1.35 39.47
CA PRO A 393 42.29 0.67 40.61
C PRO A 393 43.52 -0.08 40.10
N GLN A 394 44.67 0.24 40.66
CA GLN A 394 45.91 -0.51 40.38
C GLN A 394 45.61 -1.96 40.64
N ALA A 395 45.75 -2.79 39.61
CA ALA A 395 45.76 -4.24 39.75
C ALA A 395 46.75 -4.59 40.84
N LEU A 396 46.30 -5.17 41.94
CA LEU A 396 47.10 -5.78 42.95
C LEU A 396 48.12 -6.67 42.26
N SER A 397 49.41 -6.36 42.44
CA SER A 397 50.53 -7.15 42.00
C SER A 397 50.39 -8.58 42.49
N PRO A 398 50.68 -9.59 41.68
CA PRO A 398 50.66 -10.99 42.15
C PRO A 398 51.84 -11.22 43.04
N ALA A 399 51.58 -11.50 44.33
CA ALA A 399 52.60 -11.98 45.25
C ALA A 399 52.90 -13.47 45.00
N LEU A 400 54.14 -13.72 44.51
CA LEU A 400 55.02 -14.81 44.78
C LEU A 400 54.45 -16.24 45.00
N THR A 401 54.64 -17.04 43.96
CA THR A 401 55.12 -18.42 43.97
C THR A 401 55.34 -19.11 45.31
N ARG A 402 54.69 -20.20 45.57
CA ARG A 402 55.26 -21.34 46.27
C ARG A 402 55.00 -22.63 45.46
N SER A 403 56.09 -23.36 45.24
CA SER A 403 56.23 -24.57 44.48
C SER A 403 55.59 -25.81 45.15
N PRO A 404 55.53 -26.90 44.47
CA PRO A 404 54.64 -28.02 44.77
C PRO A 404 55.27 -29.14 45.60
N SER A 405 54.47 -30.03 46.17
CA SER A 405 54.87 -31.38 46.59
C SER A 405 53.63 -32.26 46.71
N PRO A 406 53.78 -33.60 46.73
CA PRO A 406 53.44 -34.44 45.59
C PRO A 406 52.23 -35.31 45.85
N GLU A 407 51.86 -36.02 44.81
CA GLU A 407 50.84 -37.09 44.78
C GLU A 407 51.11 -38.23 45.78
N PRO A 408 50.11 -39.03 46.17
CA PRO A 408 50.21 -40.45 45.89
C PRO A 408 48.93 -41.07 45.25
N GLU A 409 49.26 -41.87 44.24
CA GLU A 409 48.84 -43.22 43.84
C GLU A 409 47.39 -43.65 44.04
N HIS A 410 46.90 -44.21 42.94
CA HIS A 410 45.79 -45.11 42.75
C HIS A 410 45.82 -46.42 43.62
N PRO A 411 44.71 -47.15 43.82
CA PRO A 411 44.48 -48.25 42.88
C PRO A 411 43.02 -48.53 42.42
N ASP A 412 43.02 -49.14 41.28
CA ASP A 412 42.07 -50.02 40.57
C ASP A 412 40.83 -50.57 41.26
N SER A 413 39.74 -50.73 40.54
CA SER A 413 39.07 -51.96 40.14
C SER A 413 37.67 -51.63 39.59
N ASP A 414 37.45 -51.93 38.36
CA ASP A 414 36.84 -53.08 37.73
C ASP A 414 35.31 -53.19 37.70
N VAL A 415 34.82 -53.38 36.45
CA VAL A 415 33.76 -54.34 36.01
C VAL A 415 32.30 -53.78 36.04
N SER A 416 31.61 -53.64 35.02
CA SER A 416 30.95 -54.43 34.01
C SER A 416 29.67 -53.77 33.51
N ASN A 417 29.53 -53.81 32.20
CA ASN A 417 28.42 -54.28 31.37
C ASN A 417 26.97 -54.19 31.91
N ASP A 418 26.13 -53.53 31.18
CA ASP A 418 25.07 -54.18 30.39
C ASP A 418 24.19 -53.13 29.62
N ALA A 419 24.09 -53.41 28.35
CA ALA A 419 22.98 -52.90 27.51
C ALA A 419 21.84 -53.95 27.55
N PRO A 420 20.60 -53.57 27.32
CA PRO A 420 20.01 -53.94 26.04
C PRO A 420 18.96 -53.02 25.40
N LYS A 421 19.07 -52.93 24.06
CA LYS A 421 18.04 -53.18 23.01
C LYS A 421 16.67 -52.52 23.08
N HIS A 422 16.42 -51.84 21.95
CA HIS A 422 15.14 -51.54 21.28
C HIS A 422 14.13 -52.72 21.30
N PRO A 423 12.82 -52.47 21.12
CA PRO A 423 12.28 -52.57 19.76
C PRO A 423 11.21 -51.51 19.32
N ASP A 424 11.30 -51.26 18.02
CA ASP A 424 10.26 -51.13 16.98
C ASP A 424 8.79 -50.80 17.30
N LYS A 425 8.35 -49.89 16.48
CA LYS A 425 7.12 -49.52 15.76
C LYS A 425 5.92 -50.52 15.81
N PRO A 426 4.71 -50.07 15.47
CA PRO A 426 4.35 -49.59 14.15
C PRO A 426 3.96 -48.10 14.04
#